data_83632c445a7221369cdc825f1a7e8446
#
_entry.id   83632c445a7221369cdc825f1a7e8446
#
_cell.length_a   1.000
_cell.length_b   1.000
_cell.length_c   1.000
_cell.angle_alpha   90.00
_cell.angle_beta   90.00
_cell.angle_gamma   90.00
#
_symmetry.space_group_name_H-M   'P 1'
#
loop_
_entity.id
_entity.type
_entity.pdbx_description
1 polymer ?
#
loop_
_entity_poly.entity_id
_entity_poly.type
_entity_poly.pdbx_seq_one_letter_code
_entity_poly.pdbx_strand_id
1 'polypeptide(L)'
;LSEKIGYARYITIFRHLEAHPEQRFHPIFKWFREWCNDEFSHGEAFALLMKTDPKLTTSFVNKLWIKFFLTAVYSTMWVRDHARPEFHKALGVDIAWYDQEVFRKTSAISRQIFPMELDIDHKRWIPNLERMNSAFIAMDAAKKQGGVSGRLAGWAAGAKALYAFVALYTIPAHRHELPADVRLEPTY
;
A
#
# COMPACT_ATOMS: atom_id res chain seq x y z
N LEU A 1 1.47 4.94 -9.11
CA LEU A 1 1.62 4.41 -7.75
C LEU A 1 1.23 2.93 -7.65
N SER A 2 0.14 2.49 -8.30
CA SER A 2 -0.30 1.08 -8.29
C SER A 2 0.82 0.13 -8.74
N GLU A 3 1.52 0.43 -9.82
CA GLU A 3 2.64 -0.36 -10.32
C GLU A 3 3.78 -0.44 -9.29
N LYS A 4 4.12 0.68 -8.65
CA LYS A 4 5.20 0.68 -7.64
C LYS A 4 4.87 -0.13 -6.41
N ILE A 5 3.63 -0.13 -5.93
CA ILE A 5 3.23 -1.00 -4.83
C ILE A 5 3.10 -2.46 -5.29
N GLY A 6 2.68 -2.70 -6.53
CA GLY A 6 2.69 -4.02 -7.17
C GLY A 6 4.08 -4.61 -7.17
N TYR A 7 5.05 -3.86 -7.68
CA TYR A 7 6.46 -4.25 -7.64
C TYR A 7 6.95 -4.55 -6.22
N ALA A 8 6.69 -3.64 -5.26
CA ALA A 8 7.11 -3.84 -3.87
C ALA A 8 6.52 -5.11 -3.24
N ARG A 9 5.26 -5.43 -3.58
CA ARG A 9 4.59 -6.67 -3.14
C ARG A 9 5.23 -7.91 -3.74
N TYR A 10 5.41 -7.94 -5.06
CA TYR A 10 5.95 -9.10 -5.75
C TYR A 10 7.40 -9.36 -5.40
N ILE A 11 8.23 -8.31 -5.32
CA ILE A 11 9.64 -8.50 -4.95
C ILE A 11 9.78 -8.96 -3.49
N THR A 12 8.91 -8.53 -2.58
CA THR A 12 8.93 -9.01 -1.19
C THR A 12 8.59 -10.50 -1.12
N ILE A 13 7.56 -10.95 -1.84
CA ILE A 13 7.22 -12.38 -1.96
C ILE A 13 8.35 -13.16 -2.64
N PHE A 14 8.88 -12.64 -3.75
CA PHE A 14 9.94 -13.31 -4.50
C PHE A 14 11.18 -13.55 -3.64
N ARG A 15 11.65 -12.53 -2.93
CA ARG A 15 12.81 -12.65 -2.04
C ARG A 15 12.55 -13.59 -0.87
N HIS A 16 11.34 -13.55 -0.32
CA HIS A 16 10.94 -14.50 0.72
C HIS A 16 10.99 -15.94 0.22
N LEU A 17 10.45 -16.21 -0.98
CA LEU A 17 10.45 -17.54 -1.59
C LEU A 17 11.82 -17.99 -2.13
N GLU A 18 12.77 -17.07 -2.36
CA GLU A 18 14.17 -17.44 -2.60
C GLU A 18 14.83 -17.97 -1.32
N ALA A 19 14.53 -17.36 -0.16
CA ALA A 19 15.04 -17.79 1.13
C ALA A 19 14.31 -19.04 1.67
N HIS A 20 13.04 -19.24 1.27
CA HIS A 20 12.16 -20.31 1.73
C HIS A 20 11.51 -21.06 0.57
N PRO A 21 12.27 -21.78 -0.28
CA PRO A 21 11.76 -22.46 -1.46
C PRO A 21 10.70 -23.54 -1.16
N GLU A 22 10.68 -24.09 0.04
CA GLU A 22 9.69 -25.05 0.53
C GLU A 22 8.28 -24.44 0.64
N GLN A 23 8.17 -23.11 0.70
CA GLN A 23 6.89 -22.39 0.80
C GLN A 23 6.29 -22.06 -0.57
N ARG A 24 6.89 -22.52 -1.66
CA ARG A 24 6.35 -22.36 -3.02
C ARG A 24 5.20 -23.34 -3.26
N PHE A 25 4.06 -23.07 -2.64
CA PHE A 25 2.87 -23.95 -2.70
C PHE A 25 2.14 -23.96 -4.05
N HIS A 26 2.51 -23.12 -5.01
CA HIS A 26 1.86 -23.05 -6.32
C HIS A 26 2.87 -22.79 -7.45
N PRO A 27 2.71 -23.44 -8.64
CA PRO A 27 3.63 -23.26 -9.78
C PRO A 27 3.73 -21.83 -10.31
N ILE A 28 2.74 -20.97 -10.05
CA ILE A 28 2.71 -19.58 -10.48
C ILE A 28 3.92 -18.77 -10.00
N PHE A 29 4.50 -19.17 -8.86
CA PHE A 29 5.66 -18.46 -8.28
C PHE A 29 6.92 -18.52 -9.17
N LYS A 30 6.98 -19.43 -10.14
CA LYS A 30 8.09 -19.46 -11.11
C LYS A 30 8.16 -18.20 -11.98
N TRP A 31 7.01 -17.48 -12.14
CA TRP A 31 6.89 -16.29 -12.97
C TRP A 31 7.06 -14.98 -12.19
N PHE A 32 7.29 -15.03 -10.88
CA PHE A 32 7.33 -13.83 -10.04
C PHE A 32 8.48 -12.90 -10.40
N ARG A 33 9.61 -13.44 -10.86
CA ARG A 33 10.73 -12.62 -11.32
C ARG A 33 10.36 -11.78 -12.54
N GLU A 34 9.72 -12.40 -13.51
CA GLU A 34 9.24 -11.73 -14.72
C GLU A 34 8.21 -10.66 -14.36
N TRP A 35 7.26 -10.98 -13.50
CA TRP A 35 6.29 -10.00 -13.01
C TRP A 35 6.92 -8.84 -12.26
N CYS A 36 7.93 -9.07 -11.44
CA CYS A 36 8.69 -7.98 -10.81
C CYS A 36 9.29 -7.05 -11.86
N ASN A 37 9.85 -7.58 -12.93
CA ASN A 37 10.44 -6.80 -14.01
C ASN A 37 9.39 -6.00 -14.78
N ASP A 38 8.23 -6.59 -15.06
CA ASP A 38 7.12 -5.91 -15.74
C ASP A 38 6.57 -4.76 -14.90
N GLU A 39 6.24 -5.01 -13.63
CA GLU A 39 5.74 -3.98 -12.70
C GLU A 39 6.75 -2.86 -12.50
N PHE A 40 8.05 -3.20 -12.42
CA PHE A 40 9.11 -2.21 -12.37
C PHE A 40 9.12 -1.34 -13.63
N SER A 41 9.11 -1.97 -14.81
CA SER A 41 9.15 -1.26 -16.11
C SER A 41 7.96 -0.34 -16.29
N HIS A 42 6.75 -0.79 -15.93
CA HIS A 42 5.53 0.04 -15.94
C HIS A 42 5.66 1.22 -14.98
N GLY A 43 6.12 0.95 -13.76
CA GLY A 43 6.31 1.97 -12.74
C GLY A 43 7.29 3.06 -13.18
N GLU A 44 8.39 2.69 -13.84
CA GLU A 44 9.38 3.64 -14.33
C GLU A 44 8.92 4.38 -15.60
N ALA A 45 8.16 3.74 -16.49
CA ALA A 45 7.54 4.43 -17.63
C ALA A 45 6.63 5.57 -17.18
N PHE A 46 5.75 5.30 -16.19
CA PHE A 46 4.92 6.36 -15.58
C PHE A 46 5.74 7.42 -14.85
N ALA A 47 6.86 7.02 -14.21
CA ALA A 47 7.76 7.94 -13.55
C ALA A 47 8.36 8.96 -14.53
N LEU A 48 8.84 8.47 -15.69
CA LEU A 48 9.38 9.32 -16.75
C LEU A 48 8.32 10.29 -17.28
N LEU A 49 7.10 9.79 -17.56
CA LEU A 49 5.99 10.64 -17.98
C LEU A 49 5.66 11.74 -16.97
N MET A 50 5.66 11.43 -15.67
CA MET A 50 5.39 12.44 -14.65
C MET A 50 6.51 13.48 -14.50
N LYS A 51 7.74 13.14 -14.87
CA LYS A 51 8.87 14.10 -14.89
C LYS A 51 8.80 15.10 -16.05
N THR A 52 8.02 14.83 -17.11
CA THR A 52 7.87 15.76 -18.24
C THR A 52 7.17 17.07 -17.84
N ASP A 53 6.34 17.05 -16.79
CA ASP A 53 5.74 18.24 -16.21
C ASP A 53 5.92 18.25 -14.68
N PRO A 54 6.91 18.98 -14.15
CA PRO A 54 7.16 19.07 -12.71
C PRO A 54 5.95 19.52 -11.88
N LYS A 55 5.00 20.26 -12.48
CA LYS A 55 3.78 20.70 -11.77
C LYS A 55 2.92 19.53 -11.31
N LEU A 56 2.97 18.38 -12.02
CA LEU A 56 2.23 17.17 -11.65
C LEU A 56 2.59 16.65 -10.25
N THR A 57 3.79 16.91 -9.77
CA THR A 57 4.26 16.42 -8.47
C THR A 57 4.55 17.53 -7.46
N THR A 58 4.79 18.76 -7.91
CA THR A 58 5.27 19.85 -7.05
C THR A 58 4.20 20.87 -6.65
N SER A 59 3.08 20.99 -7.43
CA SER A 59 2.01 21.92 -7.08
C SER A 59 1.35 21.56 -5.74
N PHE A 60 0.85 22.58 -5.02
CA PHE A 60 0.21 22.37 -3.72
C PHE A 60 -0.95 21.37 -3.77
N VAL A 61 -1.83 21.52 -4.75
CA VAL A 61 -3.00 20.65 -4.93
C VAL A 61 -2.57 19.21 -5.24
N ASN A 62 -1.58 19.03 -6.12
CA ASN A 62 -1.08 17.72 -6.47
C ASN A 62 -0.38 17.03 -5.29
N LYS A 63 0.31 17.78 -4.42
CA LYS A 63 0.86 17.23 -3.17
C LYS A 63 -0.23 16.69 -2.24
N LEU A 64 -1.38 17.36 -2.14
CA LEU A 64 -2.52 16.85 -1.37
C LEU A 64 -3.06 15.54 -1.99
N TRP A 65 -3.19 15.50 -3.32
CA TRP A 65 -3.61 14.29 -4.02
C TRP A 65 -2.60 13.14 -3.88
N ILE A 66 -1.30 13.41 -4.00
CA ILE A 66 -0.25 12.41 -3.78
C ILE A 66 -0.39 11.80 -2.38
N LYS A 67 -0.51 12.66 -1.36
CA LYS A 67 -0.72 12.21 0.02
C LYS A 67 -1.99 11.38 0.18
N PHE A 68 -3.10 11.83 -0.43
CA PHE A 68 -4.36 11.10 -0.41
C PHE A 68 -4.21 9.70 -1.02
N PHE A 69 -3.65 9.60 -2.23
CA PHE A 69 -3.49 8.31 -2.90
C PHE A 69 -2.52 7.38 -2.19
N LEU A 70 -1.42 7.88 -1.63
CA LEU A 70 -0.51 7.09 -0.81
C LEU A 70 -1.24 6.52 0.42
N THR A 71 -1.98 7.37 1.15
CA THR A 71 -2.78 6.94 2.31
C THR A 71 -3.84 5.93 1.92
N ALA A 72 -4.58 6.18 0.83
CA ALA A 72 -5.64 5.30 0.35
C ALA A 72 -5.10 3.91 -0.07
N VAL A 73 -4.00 3.88 -0.82
CA VAL A 73 -3.42 2.64 -1.32
C VAL A 73 -2.87 1.80 -0.16
N TYR A 74 -2.14 2.41 0.78
CA TYR A 74 -1.58 1.68 1.92
C TYR A 74 -2.68 1.16 2.86
N SER A 75 -3.67 1.98 3.18
CA SER A 75 -4.78 1.54 4.03
C SER A 75 -5.66 0.48 3.38
N THR A 76 -5.90 0.58 2.07
CA THR A 76 -6.64 -0.46 1.32
C THR A 76 -5.86 -1.78 1.28
N MET A 77 -4.55 -1.73 1.09
CA MET A 77 -3.70 -2.91 1.12
C MET A 77 -3.79 -3.60 2.48
N TRP A 78 -3.61 -2.86 3.58
CA TRP A 78 -3.71 -3.38 4.94
C TRP A 78 -5.04 -4.08 5.18
N VAL A 79 -6.16 -3.41 4.92
CA VAL A 79 -7.51 -3.97 5.12
C VAL A 79 -7.71 -5.23 4.29
N ARG A 80 -7.30 -5.21 3.02
CA ARG A 80 -7.47 -6.35 2.10
C ARG A 80 -6.66 -7.56 2.56
N ASP A 81 -5.41 -7.37 2.94
CA ASP A 81 -4.51 -8.46 3.28
C ASP A 81 -4.89 -9.08 4.64
N HIS A 82 -5.30 -8.26 5.61
CA HIS A 82 -5.82 -8.73 6.90
C HIS A 82 -7.21 -9.39 6.78
N ALA A 83 -7.99 -9.06 5.76
CA ALA A 83 -9.26 -9.74 5.48
C ALA A 83 -9.09 -11.12 4.81
N ARG A 84 -7.91 -11.44 4.30
CA ARG A 84 -7.60 -12.68 3.56
C ARG A 84 -6.27 -13.28 4.03
N PRO A 85 -6.18 -13.74 5.27
CA PRO A 85 -4.92 -14.19 5.88
C PRO A 85 -4.37 -15.48 5.30
N GLU A 86 -5.19 -16.28 4.58
CA GLU A 86 -4.83 -17.63 4.13
C GLU A 86 -3.61 -17.61 3.20
N PHE A 87 -3.53 -16.63 2.34
CA PHE A 87 -2.40 -16.47 1.42
C PHE A 87 -1.08 -16.28 2.17
N HIS A 88 -1.06 -15.38 3.13
CA HIS A 88 0.15 -15.07 3.92
C HIS A 88 0.52 -16.25 4.85
N LYS A 89 -0.48 -16.93 5.41
CA LYS A 89 -0.26 -18.18 6.17
C LYS A 89 0.38 -19.26 5.31
N ALA A 90 -0.07 -19.43 4.06
CA ALA A 90 0.52 -20.41 3.14
C ALA A 90 1.96 -20.05 2.75
N LEU A 91 2.30 -18.75 2.74
CA LEU A 91 3.66 -18.26 2.55
C LEU A 91 4.52 -18.31 3.83
N GLY A 92 3.94 -18.66 4.99
CA GLY A 92 4.65 -18.63 6.27
C GLY A 92 5.08 -17.21 6.71
N VAL A 93 4.34 -16.16 6.28
CA VAL A 93 4.71 -14.76 6.49
C VAL A 93 3.72 -14.09 7.45
N ASP A 94 4.24 -13.34 8.42
CA ASP A 94 3.43 -12.43 9.23
C ASP A 94 2.89 -11.28 8.37
N ILE A 95 1.57 -11.06 8.41
CA ILE A 95 0.89 -10.09 7.55
C ILE A 95 1.31 -8.66 7.88
N ALA A 96 1.41 -8.32 9.16
CA ALA A 96 1.74 -6.97 9.59
C ALA A 96 3.18 -6.61 9.21
N TRP A 97 4.11 -7.55 9.38
CA TRP A 97 5.49 -7.40 8.91
C TRP A 97 5.53 -7.22 7.38
N TYR A 98 4.81 -8.07 6.64
CA TYR A 98 4.76 -8.01 5.18
C TYR A 98 4.25 -6.66 4.69
N ASP A 99 3.13 -6.19 5.22
CA ASP A 99 2.53 -4.92 4.83
C ASP A 99 3.47 -3.74 5.12
N GLN A 100 4.10 -3.73 6.30
CA GLN A 100 5.08 -2.68 6.64
C GLN A 100 6.29 -2.71 5.71
N GLU A 101 6.78 -3.88 5.37
CA GLU A 101 7.90 -4.03 4.44
C GLU A 101 7.56 -3.53 3.04
N VAL A 102 6.35 -3.84 2.56
CA VAL A 102 5.84 -3.31 1.30
C VAL A 102 5.69 -1.79 1.35
N PHE A 103 5.20 -1.22 2.46
CA PHE A 103 5.10 0.24 2.64
C PHE A 103 6.48 0.90 2.57
N ARG A 104 7.49 0.35 3.25
CA ARG A 104 8.87 0.87 3.22
C ARG A 104 9.45 0.84 1.80
N LYS A 105 9.34 -0.31 1.11
CA LYS A 105 9.81 -0.45 -0.27
C LYS A 105 9.07 0.51 -1.21
N THR A 106 7.74 0.57 -1.12
CA THR A 106 6.94 1.48 -1.96
C THR A 106 7.32 2.93 -1.72
N SER A 107 7.52 3.35 -0.46
CA SER A 107 7.98 4.69 -0.12
C SER A 107 9.36 4.96 -0.73
N ALA A 108 10.32 4.05 -0.55
CA ALA A 108 11.68 4.20 -1.07
C ALA A 108 11.72 4.36 -2.59
N ILE A 109 11.00 3.51 -3.35
CA ILE A 109 10.97 3.60 -4.82
C ILE A 109 10.12 4.77 -5.32
N SER A 110 9.15 5.24 -4.55
CA SER A 110 8.30 6.39 -4.91
C SER A 110 9.00 7.74 -4.70
N ARG A 111 10.06 7.80 -3.90
CA ARG A 111 10.87 9.02 -3.69
C ARG A 111 11.47 9.60 -4.97
N GLN A 112 11.62 8.78 -6.01
CA GLN A 112 12.09 9.24 -7.31
C GLN A 112 11.12 10.19 -8.02
N ILE A 113 9.83 10.16 -7.63
CA ILE A 113 8.77 10.88 -8.36
C ILE A 113 7.99 11.80 -7.45
N PHE A 114 7.70 11.36 -6.23
CA PHE A 114 6.91 12.14 -5.28
C PHE A 114 7.84 12.89 -4.32
N PRO A 115 7.65 14.22 -4.13
CA PRO A 115 8.48 15.02 -3.23
C PRO A 115 8.10 14.83 -1.76
N MET A 116 7.45 13.73 -1.45
CA MET A 116 7.00 13.39 -0.10
C MET A 116 6.78 11.89 0.05
N GLU A 117 6.88 11.43 1.30
CA GLU A 117 6.52 10.08 1.73
C GLU A 117 5.71 10.14 3.03
N LEU A 118 4.88 9.13 3.28
CA LEU A 118 4.12 9.04 4.52
C LEU A 118 5.04 8.63 5.68
N ASP A 119 4.79 9.17 6.86
CA ASP A 119 5.42 8.74 8.10
C ASP A 119 4.74 7.46 8.61
N ILE A 120 5.17 6.33 8.05
CA ILE A 120 4.62 5.00 8.37
C ILE A 120 5.08 4.48 9.74
N ASP A 121 6.12 5.06 10.31
CA ASP A 121 6.62 4.73 11.65
C ASP A 121 5.99 5.62 12.74
N HIS A 122 5.11 6.55 12.34
CA HIS A 122 4.39 7.40 13.29
C HIS A 122 3.51 6.58 14.24
N LYS A 123 3.54 6.89 15.54
CA LYS A 123 2.78 6.17 16.60
C LYS A 123 1.28 6.00 16.34
N ARG A 124 0.68 6.84 15.50
CA ARG A 124 -0.75 6.73 15.12
C ARG A 124 -0.99 5.88 13.87
N TRP A 125 0.07 5.45 13.16
CA TRP A 125 -0.08 4.79 11.86
C TRP A 125 -0.76 3.43 12.02
N ILE A 126 -0.12 2.47 12.64
CA ILE A 126 -0.66 1.12 12.83
C ILE A 126 -2.00 1.12 13.60
N PRO A 127 -2.16 1.84 14.73
CA PRO A 127 -3.46 1.85 15.44
C PRO A 127 -4.64 2.34 14.58
N ASN A 128 -4.43 3.25 13.63
CA ASN A 128 -5.51 3.69 12.75
C ASN A 128 -5.75 2.71 11.58
N LEU A 129 -4.73 2.02 11.08
CA LEU A 129 -4.92 0.91 10.13
C LEU A 129 -5.74 -0.22 10.77
N GLU A 130 -5.46 -0.60 12.00
CA GLU A 130 -6.22 -1.60 12.75
C GLU A 130 -7.68 -1.16 13.01
N ARG A 131 -7.90 0.11 13.37
CA ARG A 131 -9.26 0.68 13.50
C ARG A 131 -10.02 0.61 12.19
N MET A 132 -9.36 0.92 11.08
CA MET A 132 -9.95 0.85 9.75
C MET A 132 -10.31 -0.59 9.40
N ASN A 133 -9.41 -1.55 9.62
CA ASN A 133 -9.68 -2.97 9.40
C ASN A 133 -10.88 -3.45 10.25
N SER A 134 -10.90 -3.12 11.54
CA SER A 134 -12.03 -3.45 12.44
C SER A 134 -13.35 -2.84 11.97
N ALA A 135 -13.32 -1.62 11.43
CA ALA A 135 -14.50 -0.98 10.87
C ALA A 135 -15.00 -1.69 9.61
N PHE A 136 -14.13 -2.15 8.72
CA PHE A 136 -14.51 -2.93 7.53
C PHE A 136 -15.09 -4.29 7.91
N ILE A 137 -14.54 -4.99 8.90
CA ILE A 137 -15.12 -6.22 9.44
C ILE A 137 -16.54 -5.95 9.99
N ALA A 138 -16.72 -4.86 10.74
CA ALA A 138 -18.03 -4.47 11.25
C ALA A 138 -19.03 -4.10 10.14
N MET A 139 -18.57 -3.45 9.06
CA MET A 139 -19.41 -3.17 7.89
C MET A 139 -19.88 -4.45 7.20
N ASP A 140 -19.00 -5.45 7.05
CA ASP A 140 -19.37 -6.75 6.47
C ASP A 140 -20.37 -7.50 7.35
N ALA A 141 -20.15 -7.52 8.66
CA ALA A 141 -21.10 -8.08 9.62
C ALA A 141 -22.48 -7.38 9.58
N ALA A 142 -22.48 -6.07 9.54
CA ALA A 142 -23.70 -5.27 9.42
C ALA A 142 -24.47 -5.54 8.13
N LYS A 143 -23.75 -5.73 7.01
CA LYS A 143 -24.35 -6.12 5.72
C LYS A 143 -24.99 -7.50 5.80
N LYS A 144 -24.36 -8.47 6.46
CA LYS A 144 -24.91 -9.81 6.66
C LYS A 144 -26.13 -9.81 7.59
N GLN A 145 -26.16 -8.93 8.59
CA GLN A 145 -27.29 -8.77 9.50
C GLN A 145 -28.56 -8.26 8.77
N GLY A 146 -28.40 -7.35 7.81
CA GLY A 146 -29.51 -6.78 7.03
C GLY A 146 -30.51 -5.94 7.86
N GLY A 147 -31.65 -5.60 7.25
CA GLY A 147 -32.70 -4.83 7.91
C GLY A 147 -32.28 -3.40 8.29
N VAL A 148 -33.08 -2.73 9.13
CA VAL A 148 -32.81 -1.35 9.59
C VAL A 148 -31.61 -1.31 10.54
N SER A 149 -31.55 -2.27 11.47
CA SER A 149 -30.44 -2.37 12.43
C SER A 149 -29.08 -2.58 11.73
N GLY A 150 -29.02 -3.46 10.71
CA GLY A 150 -27.83 -3.65 9.91
C GLY A 150 -27.42 -2.39 9.15
N ARG A 151 -28.38 -1.64 8.60
CA ARG A 151 -28.08 -0.35 7.95
C ARG A 151 -27.47 0.65 8.93
N LEU A 152 -28.06 0.83 10.10
CA LEU A 152 -27.54 1.76 11.11
C LEU A 152 -26.12 1.33 11.59
N ALA A 153 -25.93 0.04 11.86
CA ALA A 153 -24.61 -0.50 12.21
C ALA A 153 -23.58 -0.28 11.10
N GLY A 154 -23.97 -0.47 9.84
CA GLY A 154 -23.13 -0.20 8.67
C GLY A 154 -22.73 1.27 8.55
N TRP A 155 -23.66 2.20 8.76
CA TRP A 155 -23.36 3.63 8.78
C TRP A 155 -22.37 4.00 9.91
N ALA A 156 -22.59 3.49 11.12
CA ALA A 156 -21.68 3.71 12.25
C ALA A 156 -20.28 3.17 11.97
N ALA A 157 -20.18 1.98 11.37
CA ALA A 157 -18.91 1.39 10.99
C ALA A 157 -18.22 2.19 9.87
N GLY A 158 -18.98 2.65 8.86
CA GLY A 158 -18.46 3.53 7.81
C GLY A 158 -17.91 4.85 8.34
N ALA A 159 -18.60 5.47 9.30
CA ALA A 159 -18.10 6.68 9.97
C ALA A 159 -16.79 6.42 10.73
N LYS A 160 -16.65 5.25 11.38
CA LYS A 160 -15.37 4.85 12.04
C LYS A 160 -14.25 4.64 11.03
N ALA A 161 -14.54 4.01 9.86
CA ALA A 161 -13.56 3.84 8.80
C ALA A 161 -13.09 5.20 8.26
N LEU A 162 -14.03 6.11 7.99
CA LEU A 162 -13.71 7.47 7.54
C LEU A 162 -12.86 8.23 8.57
N TYR A 163 -13.24 8.15 9.85
CA TYR A 163 -12.45 8.75 10.93
C TYR A 163 -11.01 8.21 10.96
N ALA A 164 -10.84 6.89 10.88
CA ALA A 164 -9.52 6.27 10.85
C ALA A 164 -8.71 6.72 9.63
N PHE A 165 -9.33 6.81 8.45
CA PHE A 165 -8.69 7.31 7.25
C PHE A 165 -8.24 8.78 7.39
N VAL A 166 -9.11 9.65 7.91
CA VAL A 166 -8.77 11.05 8.15
C VAL A 166 -7.63 11.15 9.17
N ALA A 167 -7.65 10.33 10.22
CA ALA A 167 -6.58 10.30 11.21
C ALA A 167 -5.22 9.87 10.61
N LEU A 168 -5.22 8.92 9.65
CA LEU A 168 -4.03 8.56 8.85
C LEU A 168 -3.60 9.71 7.96
N TYR A 169 -4.53 10.29 7.21
CA TYR A 169 -4.24 11.39 6.29
C TYR A 169 -3.69 12.63 6.98
N THR A 170 -4.05 12.88 8.25
CA THR A 170 -3.54 14.03 9.04
C THR A 170 -2.15 13.80 9.64
N ILE A 171 -1.59 12.59 9.58
CA ILE A 171 -0.20 12.35 9.97
C ILE A 171 0.71 13.20 9.08
N PRO A 172 1.68 13.95 9.61
CA PRO A 172 2.63 14.70 8.80
C PRO A 172 3.36 13.79 7.81
N ALA A 173 3.57 14.27 6.60
CA ALA A 173 4.39 13.58 5.60
C ALA A 173 5.80 14.15 5.62
N HIS A 174 6.79 13.31 5.43
CA HIS A 174 8.18 13.74 5.23
C HIS A 174 8.33 14.32 3.82
N ARG A 175 9.01 15.46 3.71
CA ARG A 175 9.29 16.11 2.43
C ARG A 175 10.76 15.92 2.08
N HIS A 176 11.04 15.77 0.80
CA HIS A 176 12.38 15.68 0.27
C HIS A 176 12.44 16.31 -1.13
N GLU A 177 13.63 16.59 -1.62
CA GLU A 177 13.87 17.02 -2.99
C GLU A 177 13.80 15.81 -3.92
N LEU A 178 13.29 16.05 -5.13
CA LEU A 178 13.27 15.01 -6.16
C LEU A 178 14.70 14.86 -6.74
N PRO A 179 15.17 13.62 -6.96
CA PRO A 179 16.43 13.40 -7.62
C PRO A 179 16.37 13.90 -9.07
N ALA A 180 17.51 14.36 -9.60
CA ALA A 180 17.63 14.84 -10.97
C ALA A 180 17.25 13.72 -11.97
N ASP A 181 17.75 12.50 -11.72
CA ASP A 181 17.54 11.34 -12.58
C ASP A 181 16.60 10.32 -11.97
N VAL A 182 15.93 9.54 -12.83
CA VAL A 182 15.17 8.35 -12.44
C VAL A 182 16.09 7.13 -12.52
N ARG A 183 16.12 6.33 -11.47
CA ARG A 183 16.82 5.04 -11.50
C ARG A 183 16.02 4.10 -12.40
N LEU A 184 16.69 3.55 -13.41
CA LEU A 184 16.09 2.60 -14.37
C LEU A 184 16.38 1.13 -14.00
N GLU A 185 17.12 0.89 -12.93
CA GLU A 185 17.43 -0.46 -12.43
C GLU A 185 16.57 -0.79 -11.21
N PRO A 186 16.10 -2.04 -11.06
CA PRO A 186 15.38 -2.50 -9.90
C PRO A 186 16.16 -2.26 -8.60
N THR A 187 15.51 -1.81 -7.56
CA THR A 187 16.14 -1.43 -6.29
C THR A 187 16.32 -2.62 -5.34
N TYR A 188 15.55 -3.71 -5.54
CA TYR A 188 15.53 -4.86 -4.64
C TYR A 188 15.73 -6.17 -5.38
#